data_daf4a8ce98c1768c84acea492e069cca
#
_entry.id   daf4a8ce98c1768c84acea492e069cca
#
_cell.length_a   1.000
_cell.length_b   1.000
_cell.length_c   1.000
_cell.angle_alpha   90.00
_cell.angle_beta   90.00
_cell.angle_gamma   90.00
#
_symmetry.space_group_name_H-M   'P 1'
#
loop_
_entity.id
_entity.type
_entity.pdbx_description
1 polymer ?
#
loop_
_entity_poly.entity_id
_entity_poly.type
_entity_poly.pdbx_seq_one_letter_code
_entity_poly.pdbx_strand_id
1 'polypeptide(L)'
;MNKKEKISCAVLLAGSLFTAVPVFAAETPENLELRLGRLEQKLASQPSVTTASGTNVQFYGFARFDASYDTGQISSGNIALWAQPKTAGQNDAEWNLTAGATRLGLNLSGPDTETMKLTGNIEFDFLSKDSSSENNQLPRLRHGYLKAFWPASDFSIIAGQTWDVISSLIPFVDDPALMWDAGNIGSRHPQVRFTKGFKAGEKGRIEVAAAASRTIGEKNNTSGIIATDPGKDAAMPTLQGRVAWSAPLLVKNQPATIGISGHYGQEEWDTDTVGNHKTLDSWSCNLELTMPICPKMTLAGEYFTGSNLDDYFGGIGQGVNTSTIKEIRSIGGWAALRFAFNPETSFSLGAGIEDPKDSDLSAAAARTKNQTIFGTLVNKITPNLILGLQLAQCKTDYYNGDRGNALRAQTSLTYKF
;
A
#
# COMPACT_ATOMS: atom_id res chain seq x y z
N MET A 1 25.65 -29.27 -3.72
CA MET A 1 24.58 -29.24 -2.70
C MET A 1 23.23 -29.46 -3.38
N ASN A 2 22.47 -30.46 -2.95
CA ASN A 2 21.23 -30.84 -3.60
C ASN A 2 20.12 -29.81 -3.29
N LYS A 3 19.16 -29.61 -4.21
CA LYS A 3 18.07 -28.62 -4.08
C LYS A 3 17.29 -28.73 -2.75
N LYS A 4 17.24 -29.94 -2.18
CA LYS A 4 16.62 -30.20 -0.86
C LYS A 4 17.43 -29.67 0.33
N GLU A 5 18.74 -29.60 0.22
CA GLU A 5 19.61 -29.09 1.32
C GLU A 5 19.59 -27.58 1.44
N LYS A 6 19.37 -26.86 0.32
CA LYS A 6 19.26 -25.40 0.32
C LYS A 6 17.96 -24.91 1.00
N ILE A 7 16.87 -25.67 0.85
CA ILE A 7 15.60 -25.37 1.54
C ILE A 7 15.70 -25.63 3.05
N SER A 8 16.45 -26.68 3.45
CA SER A 8 16.70 -26.98 4.87
C SER A 8 17.50 -25.88 5.58
N CYS A 9 18.45 -25.22 4.92
CA CYS A 9 19.20 -24.12 5.55
C CYS A 9 18.36 -22.86 5.79
N ALA A 10 17.45 -22.50 4.87
CA ALA A 10 16.57 -21.35 5.05
C ALA A 10 15.53 -21.59 6.16
N VAL A 11 15.03 -22.83 6.28
CA VAL A 11 14.09 -23.22 7.33
C VAL A 11 14.80 -23.39 8.69
N LEU A 12 16.05 -23.80 8.74
CA LEU A 12 16.83 -23.92 9.98
C LEU A 12 17.24 -22.56 10.57
N LEU A 13 17.47 -21.52 9.76
CA LEU A 13 17.70 -20.15 10.24
C LEU A 13 16.42 -19.54 10.86
N ALA A 14 15.24 -19.91 10.37
CA ALA A 14 13.97 -19.51 10.98
C ALA A 14 13.62 -20.34 12.23
N GLY A 15 14.06 -21.60 12.30
CA GLY A 15 13.72 -22.53 13.39
C GLY A 15 14.55 -22.37 14.67
N SER A 16 15.74 -21.79 14.58
CA SER A 16 16.65 -21.65 15.75
C SER A 16 16.39 -20.43 16.63
N LEU A 17 15.44 -19.55 16.26
CA LEU A 17 15.02 -18.37 17.04
C LEU A 17 13.80 -18.60 17.95
N PHE A 18 13.30 -19.85 18.04
CA PHE A 18 12.07 -20.18 18.78
C PHE A 18 12.28 -20.72 20.20
N THR A 19 13.36 -20.38 20.88
CA THR A 19 13.52 -20.76 22.30
C THR A 19 13.29 -19.57 23.21
N ALA A 20 12.23 -19.71 24.04
CA ALA A 20 11.82 -18.87 25.17
C ALA A 20 10.91 -17.65 24.84
N VAL A 21 9.61 -17.91 24.74
CA VAL A 21 8.57 -16.88 24.89
C VAL A 21 8.10 -16.92 26.36
N PRO A 22 8.31 -15.85 27.16
CA PRO A 22 7.68 -15.78 28.47
C PRO A 22 6.18 -15.57 28.32
N VAL A 23 5.40 -16.38 29.03
CA VAL A 23 3.93 -16.25 29.12
C VAL A 23 3.63 -15.08 30.05
N PHE A 24 3.15 -13.97 29.53
CA PHE A 24 2.63 -12.86 30.31
C PHE A 24 1.11 -12.89 30.39
N ALA A 25 0.58 -12.55 31.57
CA ALA A 25 -0.83 -12.52 31.90
C ALA A 25 -1.62 -11.52 31.00
N ALA A 26 -2.87 -11.85 30.72
CA ALA A 26 -3.78 -11.02 29.96
C ALA A 26 -4.07 -9.70 30.70
N GLU A 27 -3.71 -8.57 30.10
CA GLU A 27 -4.08 -7.24 30.60
C GLU A 27 -5.57 -6.98 30.40
N THR A 28 -6.20 -6.33 31.39
CA THR A 28 -7.59 -5.86 31.35
C THR A 28 -7.80 -4.83 30.23
N PRO A 29 -8.99 -4.77 29.60
CA PRO A 29 -9.28 -3.80 28.55
C PRO A 29 -9.16 -2.37 29.08
N GLU A 30 -8.15 -1.67 28.67
CA GLU A 30 -7.91 -0.28 29.03
C GLU A 30 -8.95 0.63 28.32
N ASN A 31 -9.51 1.57 29.07
CA ASN A 31 -10.48 2.56 28.55
C ASN A 31 -9.86 3.36 27.39
N LEU A 32 -10.61 3.55 26.31
CA LEU A 32 -10.18 4.25 25.09
C LEU A 32 -9.64 5.65 25.38
N GLU A 33 -10.22 6.36 26.35
CA GLU A 33 -9.78 7.68 26.81
C GLU A 33 -8.40 7.64 27.47
N LEU A 34 -8.11 6.61 28.28
CA LEU A 34 -6.78 6.39 28.84
C LEU A 34 -5.71 6.07 27.78
N ARG A 35 -6.10 5.32 26.74
CA ARG A 35 -5.20 5.03 25.60
C ARG A 35 -4.98 6.28 24.74
N LEU A 36 -6.03 7.07 24.47
CA LEU A 36 -5.89 8.36 23.80
C LEU A 36 -5.01 9.31 24.60
N GLY A 37 -5.27 9.47 25.89
CA GLY A 37 -4.46 10.33 26.76
C GLY A 37 -2.99 9.89 26.85
N ARG A 38 -2.71 8.58 26.87
CA ARG A 38 -1.33 8.05 26.81
C ARG A 38 -0.69 8.27 25.43
N LEU A 39 -1.45 8.15 24.34
CA LEU A 39 -0.96 8.45 22.99
C LEU A 39 -0.68 9.94 22.82
N GLU A 40 -1.57 10.79 23.31
CA GLU A 40 -1.39 12.25 23.31
C GLU A 40 -0.20 12.65 24.22
N GLN A 41 -0.06 12.04 25.40
CA GLN A 41 1.08 12.27 26.27
C GLN A 41 2.41 11.74 25.68
N LYS A 42 2.37 10.62 24.98
CA LYS A 42 3.53 10.09 24.24
C LYS A 42 3.91 10.97 23.04
N LEU A 43 2.94 11.49 22.32
CA LEU A 43 3.15 12.47 21.24
C LEU A 43 3.71 13.79 21.80
N ALA A 44 3.19 14.28 22.93
CA ALA A 44 3.67 15.48 23.58
C ALA A 44 5.07 15.33 24.21
N SER A 45 5.50 14.11 24.54
CA SER A 45 6.82 13.84 25.14
C SER A 45 7.93 13.59 24.11
N GLN A 46 7.63 13.53 22.83
CA GLN A 46 8.66 13.39 21.80
C GLN A 46 9.35 14.74 21.53
N PRO A 47 10.67 14.74 21.30
CA PRO A 47 11.39 15.98 21.02
C PRO A 47 10.78 16.68 19.79
N SER A 48 10.27 17.86 19.98
CA SER A 48 9.76 18.72 18.90
C SER A 48 10.49 20.07 18.92
N VAL A 49 10.67 20.65 17.75
CA VAL A 49 11.24 21.99 17.60
C VAL A 49 10.11 22.92 17.17
N THR A 50 9.93 24.00 17.93
CA THR A 50 8.98 25.06 17.54
C THR A 50 9.69 26.07 16.65
N THR A 51 9.15 26.29 15.45
CA THR A 51 9.67 27.29 14.52
C THR A 51 9.30 28.71 14.97
N ALA A 52 9.93 29.73 14.38
CA ALA A 52 9.60 31.12 14.65
C ALA A 52 8.13 31.49 14.31
N SER A 53 7.49 30.72 13.41
CA SER A 53 6.07 30.88 13.06
C SER A 53 5.13 30.16 14.03
N GLY A 54 5.64 29.53 15.10
CA GLY A 54 4.83 28.79 16.07
C GLY A 54 4.44 27.37 15.64
N THR A 55 4.98 26.85 14.53
CA THR A 55 4.74 25.48 14.09
C THR A 55 5.63 24.51 14.85
N ASN A 56 5.06 23.48 15.46
CA ASN A 56 5.80 22.37 16.02
C ASN A 56 6.20 21.38 14.92
N VAL A 57 7.47 21.05 14.87
CA VAL A 57 8.08 20.11 13.94
C VAL A 57 8.61 18.91 14.72
N GLN A 58 8.09 17.74 14.45
CA GLN A 58 8.50 16.49 15.06
C GLN A 58 9.15 15.60 14.01
N PHE A 59 10.42 15.23 14.23
CA PHE A 59 11.10 14.25 13.40
C PHE A 59 10.65 12.83 13.79
N TYR A 60 10.38 11.99 12.82
CA TYR A 60 10.04 10.59 13.03
C TYR A 60 10.58 9.73 11.89
N GLY A 61 10.59 8.42 12.11
CA GLY A 61 10.97 7.50 11.07
C GLY A 61 11.32 6.13 11.59
N PHE A 62 11.94 5.37 10.73
CA PHE A 62 12.54 4.09 11.08
C PHE A 62 13.66 3.72 10.11
N ALA A 63 14.70 3.09 10.61
CA ALA A 63 15.63 2.32 9.81
C ALA A 63 15.05 0.91 9.61
N ARG A 64 14.98 0.42 8.38
CA ARG A 64 14.48 -0.92 8.06
C ARG A 64 15.50 -1.66 7.21
N PHE A 65 15.74 -2.91 7.59
CA PHE A 65 16.49 -3.88 6.82
C PHE A 65 15.55 -5.01 6.42
N ASP A 66 15.58 -5.40 5.17
CA ASP A 66 14.84 -6.53 4.61
C ASP A 66 15.83 -7.53 4.01
N ALA A 67 15.61 -8.82 4.28
CA ALA A 67 16.29 -9.93 3.65
C ALA A 67 15.27 -10.87 3.04
N SER A 68 15.44 -11.26 1.78
CA SER A 68 14.53 -12.21 1.12
C SER A 68 15.30 -13.28 0.36
N TYR A 69 14.67 -14.45 0.25
CA TYR A 69 15.07 -15.54 -0.61
C TYR A 69 13.84 -15.97 -1.44
N ASP A 70 14.00 -15.97 -2.75
CA ASP A 70 13.00 -16.34 -3.73
C ASP A 70 13.41 -17.62 -4.45
N THR A 71 12.51 -18.61 -4.55
CA THR A 71 12.80 -19.87 -5.27
C THR A 71 12.71 -19.72 -6.78
N GLY A 72 12.30 -18.59 -7.27
CA GLY A 72 12.23 -18.15 -8.66
C GLY A 72 12.18 -16.64 -8.69
N GLN A 73 12.57 -16.04 -9.80
CA GLN A 73 12.68 -14.60 -9.93
C GLN A 73 11.34 -13.88 -9.73
N ILE A 74 11.34 -12.89 -8.86
CA ILE A 74 10.20 -11.98 -8.63
C ILE A 74 10.53 -10.60 -9.18
N SER A 75 9.57 -9.98 -9.87
CA SER A 75 9.72 -8.62 -10.38
C SER A 75 10.01 -7.64 -9.27
N SER A 76 10.94 -6.73 -9.57
CA SER A 76 11.47 -5.69 -8.71
C SER A 76 12.40 -6.14 -7.58
N GLY A 77 12.55 -7.44 -7.27
CA GLY A 77 13.50 -7.93 -6.25
C GLY A 77 13.25 -7.39 -4.84
N ASN A 78 13.32 -6.07 -4.65
CA ASN A 78 13.15 -5.39 -3.36
C ASN A 78 11.72 -5.45 -2.81
N ILE A 79 10.72 -5.56 -3.69
CA ILE A 79 9.30 -5.72 -3.37
C ILE A 79 8.69 -6.78 -4.27
N ALA A 80 7.72 -7.55 -3.76
CA ALA A 80 7.10 -8.64 -4.49
C ALA A 80 5.88 -8.17 -5.26
N LEU A 81 5.99 -7.99 -6.59
CA LEU A 81 4.87 -7.63 -7.44
C LEU A 81 4.31 -8.87 -8.17
N TRP A 82 5.12 -9.52 -9.05
CA TRP A 82 4.72 -10.73 -9.78
C TRP A 82 5.91 -11.65 -10.00
N ALA A 83 5.66 -12.95 -10.16
CA ALA A 83 6.71 -13.92 -10.47
C ALA A 83 7.02 -13.93 -11.97
N GLN A 84 8.31 -13.93 -12.34
CA GLN A 84 8.77 -13.97 -13.73
C GLN A 84 8.48 -15.33 -14.38
N PRO A 85 8.28 -15.38 -15.73
CA PRO A 85 7.99 -16.62 -16.42
C PRO A 85 9.17 -17.58 -16.41
N LYS A 86 8.90 -18.88 -16.57
CA LYS A 86 9.92 -19.92 -16.70
C LYS A 86 10.50 -19.97 -18.11
N THR A 87 11.10 -18.89 -18.55
CA THR A 87 11.88 -18.87 -19.80
C THR A 87 13.35 -19.21 -19.51
N ALA A 88 14.06 -19.73 -20.50
CA ALA A 88 15.46 -20.12 -20.33
C ALA A 88 16.30 -18.96 -19.76
N GLY A 89 16.93 -19.18 -18.62
CA GLY A 89 17.81 -18.24 -17.94
C GLY A 89 17.15 -17.15 -17.10
N GLN A 90 15.81 -17.19 -16.89
CA GLN A 90 15.11 -16.14 -16.15
C GLN A 90 14.26 -16.63 -14.96
N ASN A 91 14.54 -17.80 -14.43
CA ASN A 91 13.78 -18.29 -13.27
C ASN A 91 14.65 -19.05 -12.29
N ASP A 92 15.79 -18.48 -11.98
CA ASP A 92 16.67 -18.98 -10.95
C ASP A 92 16.30 -18.44 -9.57
N ALA A 93 16.73 -19.16 -8.53
CA ALA A 93 16.55 -18.69 -7.17
C ALA A 93 17.40 -17.44 -6.92
N GLU A 94 16.82 -16.47 -6.27
CA GLU A 94 17.45 -15.20 -5.92
C GLU A 94 17.48 -15.01 -4.41
N TRP A 95 18.44 -14.23 -3.94
CA TRP A 95 18.40 -13.67 -2.60
C TRP A 95 18.69 -12.18 -2.66
N ASN A 96 18.09 -11.42 -1.76
CA ASN A 96 18.23 -10.00 -1.75
C ASN A 96 18.35 -9.46 -0.32
N LEU A 97 19.14 -8.40 -0.16
CA LEU A 97 19.26 -7.60 1.06
C LEU A 97 19.07 -6.13 0.69
N THR A 98 18.16 -5.45 1.37
CA THR A 98 17.90 -4.03 1.08
C THR A 98 17.59 -3.24 2.34
N ALA A 99 17.93 -1.95 2.34
CA ALA A 99 17.49 -0.96 3.31
C ALA A 99 16.52 0.07 2.69
N GLY A 100 16.10 -0.14 1.45
CA GLY A 100 15.29 0.82 0.67
C GLY A 100 13.94 1.19 1.31
N ALA A 101 13.39 0.33 2.16
CA ALA A 101 12.15 0.62 2.87
C ALA A 101 12.35 1.52 4.12
N THR A 102 13.58 1.92 4.44
CA THR A 102 13.88 2.93 5.48
C THR A 102 13.10 4.22 5.20
N ARG A 103 12.56 4.84 6.26
CA ARG A 103 11.66 5.96 6.14
C ARG A 103 12.04 7.10 7.07
N LEU A 104 12.01 8.32 6.55
CA LEU A 104 12.26 9.56 7.27
C LEU A 104 11.09 10.50 7.07
N GLY A 105 10.65 11.18 8.13
CA GLY A 105 9.52 12.09 8.02
C GLY A 105 9.51 13.18 9.07
N LEU A 106 8.69 14.20 8.79
CA LEU A 106 8.39 15.33 9.66
C LEU A 106 6.88 15.42 9.84
N ASN A 107 6.42 15.40 11.08
CA ASN A 107 5.06 15.81 11.43
C ASN A 107 5.09 17.31 11.77
N LEU A 108 4.16 18.06 11.19
CA LEU A 108 3.97 19.48 11.41
C LEU A 108 2.64 19.69 12.13
N SER A 109 2.60 20.52 13.16
CA SER A 109 1.37 20.87 13.85
C SER A 109 1.34 22.32 14.32
N GLY A 110 0.18 22.98 14.16
CA GLY A 110 -0.04 24.36 14.54
C GLY A 110 0.65 25.39 13.64
N PRO A 111 0.51 26.70 13.94
CA PRO A 111 -0.34 27.22 15.00
C PRO A 111 -1.81 26.97 14.72
N ASP A 112 -2.51 26.48 15.72
CA ASP A 112 -3.95 26.25 15.66
C ASP A 112 -4.72 27.56 15.91
N THR A 113 -5.97 27.62 15.45
CA THR A 113 -6.92 28.63 15.86
C THR A 113 -7.96 28.04 16.81
N GLU A 114 -8.85 28.88 17.39
CA GLU A 114 -9.92 28.39 18.25
C GLU A 114 -10.84 27.37 17.55
N THR A 115 -10.97 27.47 16.23
CA THR A 115 -11.94 26.66 15.46
C THR A 115 -11.27 25.65 14.52
N MET A 116 -9.98 25.76 14.25
CA MET A 116 -9.28 24.99 13.22
C MET A 116 -7.93 24.51 13.71
N LYS A 117 -7.62 23.24 13.50
CA LYS A 117 -6.31 22.63 13.70
C LYS A 117 -5.57 22.49 12.39
N LEU A 118 -4.30 22.93 12.38
CA LEU A 118 -3.40 22.79 11.22
C LEU A 118 -2.38 21.69 11.49
N THR A 119 -2.26 20.77 10.55
CA THR A 119 -1.24 19.73 10.56
C THR A 119 -0.64 19.55 9.16
N GLY A 120 0.49 18.90 9.08
CA GLY A 120 1.12 18.53 7.82
C GLY A 120 2.04 17.35 8.02
N ASN A 121 2.45 16.76 6.92
CA ASN A 121 3.41 15.66 6.94
C ASN A 121 4.31 15.75 5.71
N ILE A 122 5.60 15.49 5.91
CA ILE A 122 6.57 15.28 4.85
C ILE A 122 7.25 13.94 5.14
N GLU A 123 7.22 13.00 4.19
CA GLU A 123 7.78 11.66 4.38
C GLU A 123 8.45 11.16 3.10
N PHE A 124 9.62 10.53 3.26
CA PHE A 124 10.40 9.91 2.19
C PHE A 124 10.72 8.46 2.54
N ASP A 125 10.84 7.62 1.50
CA ASP A 125 11.53 6.34 1.53
C ASP A 125 12.55 6.27 0.37
N PHE A 126 13.21 5.12 0.19
CA PHE A 126 14.26 4.92 -0.81
C PHE A 126 13.88 3.81 -1.82
N LEU A 127 12.60 3.48 -1.96
CA LEU A 127 12.09 2.53 -2.96
C LEU A 127 11.76 3.22 -4.29
N SER A 128 12.66 4.05 -4.79
CA SER A 128 12.48 4.74 -6.07
C SER A 128 12.75 3.79 -7.24
N LYS A 129 11.93 3.86 -8.28
CA LYS A 129 12.15 3.17 -9.56
C LYS A 129 13.39 3.71 -10.31
N ASP A 130 13.80 4.93 -10.01
CA ASP A 130 14.92 5.61 -10.66
C ASP A 130 16.27 5.31 -10.00
N SER A 131 16.30 4.51 -8.93
CA SER A 131 17.55 4.06 -8.30
C SER A 131 18.32 3.13 -9.24
N SER A 132 19.61 3.42 -9.41
CA SER A 132 20.46 2.64 -10.34
C SER A 132 21.01 1.35 -9.73
N SER A 133 21.08 1.26 -8.41
CA SER A 133 21.56 0.10 -7.64
C SER A 133 21.23 0.24 -6.15
N GLU A 134 21.40 -0.83 -5.36
CA GLU A 134 21.13 -0.84 -3.93
C GLU A 134 21.97 0.17 -3.13
N ASN A 135 23.18 0.47 -3.55
CA ASN A 135 24.04 1.46 -2.91
C ASN A 135 23.92 2.88 -3.51
N ASN A 136 22.98 3.09 -4.43
CA ASN A 136 22.69 4.38 -5.06
C ASN A 136 21.17 4.62 -5.12
N GLN A 137 20.53 4.53 -3.96
CA GLN A 137 19.09 4.68 -3.84
C GLN A 137 18.70 6.16 -3.74
N LEU A 138 17.68 6.56 -4.48
CA LEU A 138 17.15 7.91 -4.49
C LEU A 138 15.96 8.05 -3.52
N PRO A 139 15.86 9.16 -2.78
CA PRO A 139 14.70 9.44 -1.96
C PRO A 139 13.45 9.61 -2.82
N ARG A 140 12.34 8.97 -2.40
CA ARG A 140 11.03 9.08 -3.02
C ARG A 140 10.06 9.77 -2.07
N LEU A 141 9.45 10.87 -2.51
CA LEU A 141 8.41 11.56 -1.73
C LEU A 141 7.17 10.66 -1.60
N ARG A 142 6.81 10.33 -0.37
CA ARG A 142 5.61 9.56 -0.04
C ARG A 142 4.45 10.46 0.35
N HIS A 143 4.71 11.34 1.31
CA HIS A 143 3.77 12.35 1.78
C HIS A 143 4.40 13.73 1.68
N GLY A 144 3.61 14.70 1.27
CA GLY A 144 3.96 16.11 1.24
C GLY A 144 2.66 16.90 1.22
N TYR A 145 1.99 17.04 2.38
CA TYR A 145 0.67 17.66 2.45
C TYR A 145 0.48 18.53 3.69
N LEU A 146 -0.48 19.43 3.58
CA LEU A 146 -1.07 20.20 4.66
C LEU A 146 -2.51 19.77 4.87
N LYS A 147 -2.98 19.77 6.13
CA LYS A 147 -4.36 19.47 6.52
C LYS A 147 -4.90 20.53 7.45
N ALA A 148 -6.03 21.10 7.09
CA ALA A 148 -6.87 21.90 7.97
C ALA A 148 -8.04 21.04 8.45
N PHE A 149 -8.30 21.01 9.76
CA PHE A 149 -9.38 20.24 10.38
C PHE A 149 -10.23 21.14 11.29
N TRP A 150 -11.53 21.09 11.13
CA TRP A 150 -12.55 21.78 11.95
C TRP A 150 -13.26 20.75 12.84
N PRO A 151 -12.87 20.61 14.13
CA PRO A 151 -13.41 19.58 15.02
C PRO A 151 -14.91 19.71 15.23
N ALA A 152 -15.44 20.91 15.39
CA ALA A 152 -16.85 21.15 15.65
C ALA A 152 -17.78 20.63 14.53
N SER A 153 -17.28 20.62 13.30
CA SER A 153 -18.04 20.16 12.13
C SER A 153 -17.58 18.78 11.64
N ASP A 154 -16.55 18.16 12.25
CA ASP A 154 -15.89 16.94 11.76
C ASP A 154 -15.58 17.02 10.25
N PHE A 155 -14.98 18.14 9.83
CA PHE A 155 -14.64 18.44 8.44
C PHE A 155 -13.14 18.69 8.29
N SER A 156 -12.54 18.22 7.21
CA SER A 156 -11.14 18.52 6.91
C SER A 156 -10.90 18.73 5.42
N ILE A 157 -9.86 19.52 5.14
CA ILE A 157 -9.30 19.74 3.81
C ILE A 157 -7.84 19.30 3.87
N ILE A 158 -7.40 18.51 2.88
CA ILE A 158 -5.99 18.18 2.62
C ILE A 158 -5.61 18.75 1.28
N ALA A 159 -4.42 19.36 1.21
CA ALA A 159 -3.80 19.78 -0.04
C ALA A 159 -2.35 19.28 -0.09
N GLY A 160 -1.97 18.57 -1.16
CA GLY A 160 -0.65 17.98 -1.36
C GLY A 160 -0.70 16.48 -1.64
N GLN A 161 0.46 15.83 -1.63
CA GLN A 161 0.60 14.41 -1.94
C GLN A 161 0.37 13.54 -0.72
N THR A 162 -0.56 12.59 -0.83
CA THR A 162 -0.82 11.56 0.18
C THR A 162 -1.56 10.39 -0.46
N TRP A 163 -1.87 9.34 0.34
CA TRP A 163 -2.65 8.19 -0.13
C TRP A 163 -3.93 8.62 -0.85
N ASP A 164 -4.29 7.87 -1.88
CA ASP A 164 -5.56 8.01 -2.58
C ASP A 164 -6.76 7.80 -1.64
N VAL A 165 -7.92 8.22 -2.09
CA VAL A 165 -9.19 8.00 -1.37
C VAL A 165 -9.69 6.58 -1.60
N ILE A 166 -9.35 5.98 -2.73
CA ILE A 166 -9.73 4.62 -3.11
C ILE A 166 -8.89 3.58 -2.37
N SER A 167 -9.45 2.37 -2.20
CA SER A 167 -8.77 1.20 -1.63
C SER A 167 -7.97 1.56 -0.37
N SER A 168 -8.68 1.96 0.67
CA SER A 168 -8.05 2.64 1.82
C SER A 168 -7.38 1.69 2.80
N LEU A 169 -7.54 0.38 2.64
CA LEU A 169 -6.99 -0.60 3.54
C LEU A 169 -5.57 -1.00 3.14
N ILE A 170 -4.81 -1.45 4.12
CA ILE A 170 -3.47 -2.00 3.90
C ILE A 170 -3.51 -3.46 4.32
N PRO A 171 -3.14 -4.39 3.43
CA PRO A 171 -3.01 -5.80 3.74
C PRO A 171 -2.06 -6.06 4.92
N PHE A 172 -2.28 -7.15 5.65
CA PHE A 172 -1.47 -7.50 6.83
C PHE A 172 -0.17 -8.22 6.43
N VAL A 173 0.51 -7.73 5.43
CA VAL A 173 1.80 -8.22 4.92
C VAL A 173 2.97 -7.46 5.53
N ASP A 174 4.15 -8.07 5.52
CA ASP A 174 5.41 -7.40 5.88
C ASP A 174 6.15 -6.86 4.64
N ASP A 175 5.89 -7.40 3.45
CA ASP A 175 6.47 -6.92 2.20
C ASP A 175 6.03 -5.47 1.90
N PRO A 176 6.98 -4.55 1.60
CA PRO A 176 6.68 -3.15 1.29
C PRO A 176 5.83 -2.94 0.02
N ALA A 177 5.65 -3.96 -0.84
CA ALA A 177 4.75 -3.91 -1.99
C ALA A 177 3.27 -3.90 -1.60
N LEU A 178 2.92 -4.23 -0.35
CA LEU A 178 1.54 -4.17 0.13
C LEU A 178 0.53 -4.95 -0.74
N MET A 179 0.98 -6.02 -1.43
CA MET A 179 0.21 -6.80 -2.41
C MET A 179 -0.24 -6.00 -3.64
N TRP A 180 0.44 -4.91 -3.99
CA TRP A 180 0.24 -4.23 -5.27
C TRP A 180 0.43 -5.21 -6.43
N ASP A 181 -0.34 -5.03 -7.50
CA ASP A 181 -0.41 -5.95 -8.64
C ASP A 181 -0.86 -7.38 -8.29
N ALA A 182 -1.30 -7.61 -7.06
CA ALA A 182 -1.75 -8.91 -6.55
C ALA A 182 -3.09 -8.81 -5.77
N GLY A 183 -3.92 -7.85 -6.15
CA GLY A 183 -5.27 -7.66 -5.60
C GLY A 183 -5.44 -6.44 -4.70
N ASN A 184 -4.39 -5.72 -4.36
CA ASN A 184 -4.46 -4.42 -3.71
C ASN A 184 -4.11 -3.32 -4.71
N ILE A 185 -4.92 -2.25 -4.77
CA ILE A 185 -4.66 -1.06 -5.58
C ILE A 185 -4.59 0.19 -4.70
N GLY A 186 -4.16 1.29 -5.28
CA GLY A 186 -4.03 2.59 -4.63
C GLY A 186 -2.59 3.03 -4.47
N SER A 187 -2.37 4.29 -4.64
CA SER A 187 -1.06 4.92 -4.59
C SER A 187 -1.11 6.22 -3.79
N ARG A 188 -0.22 7.12 -4.06
CA ARG A 188 -0.15 8.46 -3.45
C ARG A 188 -0.02 9.48 -4.55
N HIS A 189 -1.07 10.28 -4.72
CA HIS A 189 -1.12 11.33 -5.73
C HIS A 189 -1.21 12.72 -5.08
N PRO A 190 -0.66 13.76 -5.70
CA PRO A 190 -0.99 15.15 -5.38
C PRO A 190 -2.48 15.38 -5.55
N GLN A 191 -3.13 15.96 -4.53
CA GLN A 191 -4.58 16.08 -4.48
C GLN A 191 -5.04 17.22 -3.60
N VAL A 192 -6.27 17.66 -3.84
CA VAL A 192 -7.08 18.42 -2.88
C VAL A 192 -8.23 17.50 -2.46
N ARG A 193 -8.35 17.22 -1.16
CA ARG A 193 -9.35 16.32 -0.60
C ARG A 193 -10.19 17.01 0.45
N PHE A 194 -11.48 16.76 0.39
CA PHE A 194 -12.47 17.14 1.39
C PHE A 194 -12.96 15.87 2.09
N THR A 195 -13.01 15.90 3.42
CA THR A 195 -13.54 14.77 4.21
C THR A 195 -14.50 15.29 5.25
N LYS A 196 -15.67 14.64 5.36
CA LYS A 196 -16.73 14.97 6.30
C LYS A 196 -17.18 13.73 7.04
N GLY A 197 -17.18 13.80 8.37
CA GLY A 197 -17.77 12.79 9.25
C GLY A 197 -19.20 13.16 9.68
N PHE A 198 -20.04 12.13 9.81
CA PHE A 198 -21.41 12.23 10.30
C PHE A 198 -21.63 11.15 11.38
N LYS A 199 -22.35 11.49 12.44
CA LYS A 199 -22.81 10.49 13.40
C LYS A 199 -23.89 9.60 12.76
N ALA A 200 -23.82 8.29 12.98
CA ALA A 200 -24.78 7.30 12.48
C ALA A 200 -25.29 6.45 13.65
N GLY A 201 -26.34 6.89 14.29
CA GLY A 201 -26.82 6.34 15.56
C GLY A 201 -25.90 6.69 16.74
N GLU A 202 -26.00 5.93 17.85
CA GLU A 202 -25.25 6.23 19.08
C GLU A 202 -23.74 5.93 18.98
N LYS A 203 -23.35 4.91 18.21
CA LYS A 203 -21.97 4.39 18.14
C LYS A 203 -21.41 4.27 16.73
N GLY A 204 -22.20 4.64 15.73
CA GLY A 204 -21.81 4.59 14.34
C GLY A 204 -21.31 5.93 13.82
N ARG A 205 -20.49 5.86 12.76
CA ARG A 205 -20.00 7.01 12.01
C ARG A 205 -20.06 6.72 10.52
N ILE A 206 -20.51 7.68 9.72
CA ILE A 206 -20.33 7.68 8.27
C ILE A 206 -19.26 8.71 7.95
N GLU A 207 -18.33 8.32 7.08
CA GLU A 207 -17.32 9.22 6.53
C GLU A 207 -17.51 9.32 5.02
N VAL A 208 -17.53 10.54 4.52
CA VAL A 208 -17.57 10.85 3.09
C VAL A 208 -16.32 11.63 2.73
N ALA A 209 -15.60 11.16 1.73
CA ALA A 209 -14.42 11.83 1.18
C ALA A 209 -14.59 12.04 -0.32
N ALA A 210 -14.13 13.19 -0.82
CA ALA A 210 -14.03 13.51 -2.23
C ALA A 210 -12.69 14.20 -2.49
N ALA A 211 -12.04 13.86 -3.60
CA ALA A 211 -10.77 14.44 -3.97
C ALA A 211 -10.71 14.73 -5.48
N ALA A 212 -9.96 15.78 -5.81
CA ALA A 212 -9.43 15.99 -7.15
C ALA A 212 -7.92 15.77 -7.07
N SER A 213 -7.41 14.78 -7.79
CA SER A 213 -6.01 14.38 -7.80
C SER A 213 -5.40 14.53 -9.20
N ARG A 214 -4.08 14.57 -9.26
CA ARG A 214 -3.38 14.54 -10.52
C ARG A 214 -3.50 13.14 -11.11
N THR A 215 -3.99 13.02 -12.33
CA THR A 215 -3.77 11.83 -13.15
C THR A 215 -2.27 11.77 -13.48
N ILE A 216 -1.66 10.62 -13.31
CA ILE A 216 -0.31 10.30 -13.78
C ILE A 216 -0.53 9.40 -14.99
N GLY A 217 0.34 9.39 -15.93
CA GLY A 217 0.29 8.47 -17.08
C GLY A 217 1.71 8.08 -17.44
N GLU A 218 1.86 6.89 -17.98
CA GLU A 218 3.13 6.47 -18.51
C GLU A 218 3.46 7.26 -19.79
N LYS A 219 4.75 7.37 -20.07
CA LYS A 219 5.20 8.04 -21.30
C LYS A 219 4.74 7.27 -22.52
N ASN A 220 4.09 7.96 -23.45
CA ASN A 220 3.81 7.44 -24.78
C ASN A 220 5.15 7.22 -25.53
N ASN A 221 5.54 5.97 -25.74
CA ASN A 221 6.78 5.59 -26.43
C ASN A 221 6.56 5.26 -27.90
N THR A 222 5.49 5.72 -28.53
CA THR A 222 5.25 5.50 -29.98
C THR A 222 6.35 6.20 -30.78
N SER A 223 6.98 5.48 -31.71
CA SER A 223 8.12 5.97 -32.48
C SER A 223 7.78 7.26 -33.23
N GLY A 224 8.58 8.32 -33.03
CA GLY A 224 8.39 9.61 -33.69
C GLY A 224 7.45 10.59 -33.00
N ILE A 225 6.85 10.20 -31.86
CA ILE A 225 5.97 11.05 -31.06
C ILE A 225 6.75 11.59 -29.86
N ILE A 226 6.56 12.86 -29.53
CA ILE A 226 7.13 13.46 -28.32
C ILE A 226 6.38 12.87 -27.12
N ALA A 227 7.09 12.22 -26.22
CA ALA A 227 6.52 11.70 -24.98
C ALA A 227 6.05 12.87 -24.11
N THR A 228 4.74 13.04 -24.00
CA THR A 228 4.10 13.96 -23.03
C THR A 228 3.71 13.19 -21.78
N ASP A 229 3.24 13.89 -20.74
CA ASP A 229 2.57 13.27 -19.59
C ASP A 229 1.08 13.16 -19.95
N PRO A 230 0.58 11.96 -20.36
CA PRO A 230 -0.76 11.84 -20.93
C PRO A 230 -1.86 12.18 -19.93
N GLY A 231 -1.63 11.98 -18.63
CA GLY A 231 -2.59 12.39 -17.62
C GLY A 231 -2.68 13.91 -17.44
N LYS A 232 -1.57 14.62 -17.59
CA LYS A 232 -1.58 16.09 -17.61
C LYS A 232 -2.19 16.63 -18.91
N ASP A 233 -1.92 15.94 -20.02
CA ASP A 233 -2.34 16.34 -21.37
C ASP A 233 -3.87 16.24 -21.53
N ALA A 234 -4.51 15.29 -20.86
CA ALA A 234 -5.97 15.15 -20.83
C ALA A 234 -6.71 16.36 -20.19
N ALA A 235 -6.00 17.32 -19.61
CA ALA A 235 -6.49 18.58 -19.07
C ALA A 235 -7.62 18.47 -18.02
N MET A 236 -7.80 17.30 -17.41
CA MET A 236 -8.75 17.13 -16.31
C MET A 236 -8.11 16.41 -15.11
N PRO A 237 -8.48 16.77 -13.86
CA PRO A 237 -8.05 16.01 -12.71
C PRO A 237 -8.78 14.68 -12.63
N THR A 238 -8.15 13.66 -12.03
CA THR A 238 -8.86 12.47 -11.57
C THR A 238 -9.74 12.84 -10.38
N LEU A 239 -11.01 12.50 -10.47
CA LEU A 239 -11.95 12.62 -9.37
C LEU A 239 -11.97 11.31 -8.57
N GLN A 240 -11.91 11.41 -7.25
CA GLN A 240 -11.98 10.26 -6.35
C GLN A 240 -13.08 10.48 -5.31
N GLY A 241 -13.78 9.42 -4.94
CA GLY A 241 -14.82 9.45 -3.92
C GLY A 241 -14.83 8.22 -3.04
N ARG A 242 -15.22 8.38 -1.77
CA ARG A 242 -15.38 7.28 -0.81
C ARG A 242 -16.49 7.58 0.17
N VAL A 243 -17.29 6.56 0.48
CA VAL A 243 -18.24 6.56 1.59
C VAL A 243 -17.95 5.31 2.43
N ALA A 244 -17.77 5.49 3.73
CA ALA A 244 -17.55 4.37 4.65
C ALA A 244 -18.45 4.53 5.88
N TRP A 245 -18.98 3.40 6.32
CA TRP A 245 -19.72 3.30 7.58
C TRP A 245 -18.92 2.46 8.57
N SER A 246 -18.82 2.94 9.80
CA SER A 246 -18.11 2.26 10.88
C SER A 246 -18.98 2.19 12.14
N ALA A 247 -19.08 1.02 12.75
CA ALA A 247 -19.76 0.82 14.03
C ALA A 247 -19.25 -0.45 14.73
N PRO A 248 -19.28 -0.53 16.08
CA PRO A 248 -19.04 -1.79 16.79
C PRO A 248 -20.16 -2.79 16.48
N LEU A 249 -19.83 -3.89 15.79
CA LEU A 249 -20.79 -4.94 15.42
C LEU A 249 -20.65 -6.18 16.29
N LEU A 250 -19.54 -6.91 16.16
CA LEU A 250 -19.30 -8.18 16.85
C LEU A 250 -18.50 -8.00 18.14
N VAL A 251 -17.63 -7.01 18.16
CA VAL A 251 -16.74 -6.77 19.30
C VAL A 251 -16.98 -5.38 19.87
N LYS A 252 -17.29 -5.33 21.17
CA LYS A 252 -17.49 -4.05 21.88
C LYS A 252 -16.23 -3.18 21.76
N ASN A 253 -16.42 -1.91 21.42
CA ASN A 253 -15.38 -0.89 21.26
C ASN A 253 -14.36 -1.15 20.15
N GLN A 254 -14.59 -2.11 19.27
CA GLN A 254 -13.81 -2.31 18.03
C GLN A 254 -14.77 -2.17 16.83
N PRO A 255 -14.71 -1.07 16.10
CA PRO A 255 -15.64 -0.87 14.99
C PRO A 255 -15.29 -1.79 13.80
N ALA A 256 -16.33 -2.38 13.22
CA ALA A 256 -16.27 -2.84 11.85
C ALA A 256 -16.41 -1.63 10.92
N THR A 257 -15.78 -1.70 9.75
CA THR A 257 -15.89 -0.68 8.70
C THR A 257 -16.26 -1.35 7.39
N ILE A 258 -17.25 -0.81 6.70
CA ILE A 258 -17.61 -1.18 5.33
C ILE A 258 -17.57 0.10 4.52
N GLY A 259 -16.92 0.09 3.37
CA GLY A 259 -16.80 1.24 2.49
C GLY A 259 -16.93 0.89 1.03
N ILE A 260 -17.32 1.88 0.27
CA ILE A 260 -17.28 1.90 -1.19
C ILE A 260 -16.50 3.11 -1.64
N SER A 261 -15.64 2.93 -2.64
CA SER A 261 -14.86 4.02 -3.22
C SER A 261 -14.70 3.85 -4.72
N GLY A 262 -14.23 4.88 -5.39
CA GLY A 262 -13.93 4.82 -6.81
C GLY A 262 -13.24 6.08 -7.30
N HIS A 263 -12.70 5.98 -8.51
CA HIS A 263 -12.12 7.12 -9.22
C HIS A 263 -12.55 7.14 -10.67
N TYR A 264 -12.42 8.31 -11.29
CA TYR A 264 -12.51 8.53 -12.73
C TYR A 264 -11.52 9.62 -13.14
N GLY A 265 -10.71 9.32 -14.15
CA GLY A 265 -9.75 10.23 -14.77
C GLY A 265 -9.53 9.87 -16.22
N GLN A 266 -8.71 10.65 -16.90
CA GLN A 266 -8.41 10.47 -18.33
C GLN A 266 -6.93 10.67 -18.59
N GLU A 267 -6.45 10.00 -19.63
CA GLU A 267 -5.16 10.19 -20.29
C GLU A 267 -5.38 10.52 -21.75
N GLU A 268 -4.56 11.40 -22.29
CA GLU A 268 -4.56 11.74 -23.71
C GLU A 268 -3.27 11.24 -24.34
N TRP A 269 -3.40 10.32 -25.29
CA TRP A 269 -2.27 9.71 -25.99
C TRP A 269 -2.19 10.26 -27.41
N ASP A 270 -1.07 10.89 -27.72
CA ASP A 270 -0.75 11.30 -29.08
C ASP A 270 -0.60 10.08 -29.99
N THR A 271 -1.29 10.08 -31.13
CA THR A 271 -1.24 8.99 -32.10
C THR A 271 -0.36 9.31 -33.29
N ASP A 272 -0.01 10.58 -33.49
CA ASP A 272 0.89 11.05 -34.57
C ASP A 272 1.58 12.37 -34.17
N THR A 273 2.41 12.90 -35.05
CA THR A 273 3.17 14.15 -34.86
C THR A 273 2.43 15.41 -35.30
N VAL A 274 1.18 15.29 -35.78
CA VAL A 274 0.37 16.41 -36.29
C VAL A 274 -0.80 16.78 -35.39
N GLY A 275 -0.88 16.17 -34.17
CA GLY A 275 -1.83 16.53 -33.15
C GLY A 275 -3.08 15.66 -33.10
N ASN A 276 -3.10 14.49 -33.76
CA ASN A 276 -4.15 13.51 -33.49
C ASN A 276 -3.85 12.77 -32.18
N HIS A 277 -4.87 12.66 -31.35
CA HIS A 277 -4.78 12.02 -30.04
C HIS A 277 -5.96 11.08 -29.79
N LYS A 278 -5.83 10.27 -28.77
CA LYS A 278 -6.87 9.38 -28.26
C LYS A 278 -6.98 9.53 -26.75
N THR A 279 -8.17 9.81 -26.27
CA THR A 279 -8.46 9.83 -24.84
C THR A 279 -8.71 8.41 -24.34
N LEU A 280 -8.09 8.06 -23.22
CA LEU A 280 -8.19 6.79 -22.53
C LEU A 280 -8.74 7.04 -21.13
N ASP A 281 -9.76 6.27 -20.75
CA ASP A 281 -10.38 6.41 -19.43
C ASP A 281 -9.65 5.55 -18.39
N SER A 282 -9.38 6.14 -17.22
CA SER A 282 -8.95 5.42 -16.02
C SER A 282 -10.07 5.48 -14.98
N TRP A 283 -10.56 4.34 -14.50
CA TRP A 283 -11.61 4.30 -13.48
C TRP A 283 -11.56 3.06 -12.62
N SER A 284 -12.08 3.15 -11.39
CA SER A 284 -12.32 1.99 -10.53
C SER A 284 -13.60 2.11 -9.72
N CYS A 285 -14.11 0.95 -9.30
CA CYS A 285 -15.12 0.80 -8.26
C CYS A 285 -14.62 -0.23 -7.25
N ASN A 286 -14.58 0.14 -5.98
CA ASN A 286 -13.92 -0.63 -4.93
C ASN A 286 -14.86 -0.84 -3.75
N LEU A 287 -14.77 -2.03 -3.13
CA LEU A 287 -15.43 -2.37 -1.88
C LEU A 287 -14.36 -2.68 -0.84
N GLU A 288 -14.56 -2.27 0.40
CA GLU A 288 -13.64 -2.51 1.50
C GLU A 288 -14.39 -2.99 2.75
N LEU A 289 -13.75 -3.89 3.49
CA LEU A 289 -14.26 -4.43 4.75
C LEU A 289 -13.14 -4.56 5.77
N THR A 290 -13.37 -4.03 6.97
CA THR A 290 -12.63 -4.41 8.17
C THR A 290 -13.61 -4.90 9.21
N MET A 291 -13.45 -6.13 9.71
CA MET A 291 -14.37 -6.78 10.64
C MET A 291 -13.60 -7.42 11.80
N PRO A 292 -13.54 -6.79 12.98
CA PRO A 292 -13.14 -7.48 14.21
C PRO A 292 -14.13 -8.62 14.52
N ILE A 293 -13.66 -9.88 14.44
CA ILE A 293 -14.49 -11.08 14.68
C ILE A 293 -14.55 -11.40 16.18
N CYS A 294 -13.41 -11.25 16.84
CA CYS A 294 -13.29 -11.33 18.30
C CYS A 294 -12.18 -10.35 18.75
N PRO A 295 -11.96 -10.12 20.06
CA PRO A 295 -10.97 -9.15 20.54
C PRO A 295 -9.54 -9.34 20.01
N LYS A 296 -9.21 -10.56 19.57
CA LYS A 296 -7.88 -10.92 19.07
C LYS A 296 -7.84 -11.20 17.57
N MET A 297 -8.98 -11.18 16.87
CA MET A 297 -9.04 -11.61 15.47
C MET A 297 -9.79 -10.59 14.61
N THR A 298 -9.15 -10.13 13.53
CA THR A 298 -9.70 -9.17 12.57
C THR A 298 -9.59 -9.72 11.16
N LEU A 299 -10.70 -9.74 10.44
CA LEU A 299 -10.77 -9.93 9.00
C LEU A 299 -10.69 -8.57 8.31
N ALA A 300 -9.89 -8.45 7.25
CA ALA A 300 -9.90 -7.30 6.37
C ALA A 300 -9.77 -7.75 4.92
N GLY A 301 -10.29 -6.94 4.00
CA GLY A 301 -10.20 -7.24 2.59
C GLY A 301 -10.77 -6.13 1.73
N GLU A 302 -10.41 -6.17 0.47
CA GLU A 302 -10.87 -5.27 -0.57
C GLU A 302 -11.14 -6.04 -1.85
N TYR A 303 -12.06 -5.54 -2.64
CA TYR A 303 -12.36 -5.98 -4.00
C TYR A 303 -12.43 -4.76 -4.91
N PHE A 304 -11.92 -4.86 -6.11
CA PHE A 304 -12.03 -3.81 -7.10
C PHE A 304 -12.35 -4.35 -8.49
N THR A 305 -12.90 -3.47 -9.32
CA THR A 305 -12.98 -3.60 -10.77
C THR A 305 -12.69 -2.24 -11.39
N GLY A 306 -12.05 -2.23 -12.55
CA GLY A 306 -11.70 -0.97 -13.19
C GLY A 306 -11.03 -1.15 -14.55
N SER A 307 -10.48 -0.07 -15.05
CA SER A 307 -9.79 0.01 -16.32
C SER A 307 -8.65 1.01 -16.24
N ASN A 308 -7.51 0.71 -16.88
CA ASN A 308 -6.33 1.56 -16.87
C ASN A 308 -5.86 1.89 -15.45
N LEU A 309 -5.43 0.85 -14.70
CA LEU A 309 -5.19 0.92 -13.26
C LEU A 309 -3.70 0.88 -12.87
N ASP A 310 -2.77 0.90 -13.81
CA ASP A 310 -1.34 0.74 -13.53
C ASP A 310 -0.74 1.86 -12.69
N ASP A 311 -1.23 3.10 -12.82
CA ASP A 311 -0.87 4.22 -11.94
C ASP A 311 -1.35 4.03 -10.50
N TYR A 312 -2.30 3.14 -10.28
CA TYR A 312 -2.81 2.72 -8.98
C TYR A 312 -2.26 1.37 -8.54
N PHE A 313 -1.18 0.89 -9.18
CA PHE A 313 -0.62 -0.45 -8.95
C PHE A 313 -1.63 -1.58 -9.17
N GLY A 314 -2.46 -1.44 -10.21
CA GLY A 314 -3.37 -2.45 -10.69
C GLY A 314 -3.07 -2.86 -12.13
N GLY A 315 -3.87 -3.78 -12.70
CA GLY A 315 -3.65 -4.33 -14.04
C GLY A 315 -2.39 -5.19 -14.16
N ILE A 316 -1.79 -5.55 -13.04
CA ILE A 316 -0.47 -6.18 -12.94
C ILE A 316 0.57 -5.31 -13.67
N GLY A 317 0.55 -3.97 -13.41
CA GLY A 317 1.38 -2.96 -14.05
C GLY A 317 1.12 -2.80 -15.55
N GLN A 318 -0.14 -2.98 -15.99
CA GLN A 318 -0.56 -2.87 -17.38
C GLN A 318 -1.85 -2.04 -17.45
N GLY A 319 -1.78 -0.79 -17.89
CA GLY A 319 -2.95 0.09 -18.04
C GLY A 319 -3.48 0.11 -19.47
N VAL A 320 -2.59 0.22 -20.43
CA VAL A 320 -2.93 0.41 -21.85
C VAL A 320 -2.31 -0.67 -22.73
N ASN A 321 -3.10 -1.24 -23.63
CA ASN A 321 -2.61 -2.06 -24.73
C ASN A 321 -2.05 -1.14 -25.81
N THR A 322 -0.73 -1.00 -25.87
CA THR A 322 -0.03 -0.08 -26.75
C THR A 322 -0.18 -0.44 -28.24
N SER A 323 -0.49 -1.70 -28.57
CA SER A 323 -0.70 -2.13 -29.97
C SER A 323 -2.04 -1.67 -30.54
N THR A 324 -3.06 -1.52 -29.68
CA THR A 324 -4.42 -1.13 -30.09
C THR A 324 -4.82 0.25 -29.57
N ILE A 325 -3.99 0.83 -28.69
CA ILE A 325 -4.24 2.05 -27.92
C ILE A 325 -5.64 1.96 -27.28
N LYS A 326 -5.78 0.98 -26.36
CA LYS A 326 -7.01 0.74 -25.60
C LYS A 326 -6.68 0.40 -24.16
N GLU A 327 -7.56 0.82 -23.27
CA GLU A 327 -7.47 0.53 -21.86
C GLU A 327 -7.58 -0.97 -21.59
N ILE A 328 -6.81 -1.45 -20.63
CA ILE A 328 -6.89 -2.82 -20.11
C ILE A 328 -7.79 -2.80 -18.86
N ARG A 329 -8.86 -3.58 -18.90
CA ARG A 329 -9.75 -3.78 -17.76
C ARG A 329 -9.15 -4.81 -16.82
N SER A 330 -9.33 -4.61 -15.52
CA SER A 330 -8.90 -5.56 -14.51
C SER A 330 -9.93 -5.70 -13.40
N ILE A 331 -9.94 -6.86 -12.77
CA ILE A 331 -10.62 -7.14 -11.52
C ILE A 331 -9.61 -7.72 -10.54
N GLY A 332 -9.82 -7.48 -9.27
CA GLY A 332 -8.93 -8.05 -8.25
C GLY A 332 -9.47 -7.86 -6.85
N GLY A 333 -8.73 -8.36 -5.91
CA GLY A 333 -9.05 -8.21 -4.50
C GLY A 333 -8.16 -9.05 -3.61
N TRP A 334 -8.19 -8.73 -2.33
CA TRP A 334 -7.48 -9.47 -1.30
C TRP A 334 -8.33 -9.64 -0.05
N ALA A 335 -8.03 -10.66 0.72
CA ALA A 335 -8.57 -10.85 2.05
C ALA A 335 -7.49 -11.41 2.97
N ALA A 336 -7.49 -10.95 4.23
CA ALA A 336 -6.55 -11.41 5.24
C ALA A 336 -7.17 -11.44 6.63
N LEU A 337 -6.78 -12.46 7.40
CA LEU A 337 -7.12 -12.64 8.79
C LEU A 337 -5.89 -12.37 9.63
N ARG A 338 -6.00 -11.44 10.60
CA ARG A 338 -4.96 -11.18 11.60
C ARG A 338 -5.41 -11.73 12.94
N PHE A 339 -4.52 -12.47 13.60
CA PHE A 339 -4.66 -12.94 14.97
C PHE A 339 -3.58 -12.32 15.86
N ALA A 340 -3.98 -11.59 16.91
CA ALA A 340 -3.10 -11.03 17.93
C ALA A 340 -2.98 -12.01 19.09
N PHE A 341 -1.82 -12.65 19.25
CA PHE A 341 -1.54 -13.52 20.41
C PHE A 341 -1.50 -12.68 21.68
N ASN A 342 -0.79 -11.56 21.60
CA ASN A 342 -0.61 -10.56 22.64
C ASN A 342 -0.36 -9.18 21.99
N PRO A 343 -0.14 -8.07 22.75
CA PRO A 343 0.12 -6.74 22.19
C PRO A 343 1.38 -6.64 21.33
N GLU A 344 2.34 -7.54 21.53
CA GLU A 344 3.63 -7.54 20.85
C GLU A 344 3.65 -8.47 19.63
N THR A 345 2.87 -9.56 19.65
CA THR A 345 2.97 -10.62 18.64
C THR A 345 1.64 -10.83 17.91
N SER A 346 1.67 -10.74 16.59
CA SER A 346 0.54 -11.08 15.75
C SER A 346 0.96 -11.96 14.57
N PHE A 347 0.03 -12.83 14.16
CA PHE A 347 0.13 -13.63 12.95
C PHE A 347 -0.98 -13.24 11.99
N SER A 348 -0.68 -13.19 10.70
CA SER A 348 -1.65 -12.91 9.65
C SER A 348 -1.55 -13.96 8.56
N LEU A 349 -2.69 -14.35 8.00
CA LEU A 349 -2.80 -15.21 6.84
C LEU A 349 -3.72 -14.53 5.83
N GLY A 350 -3.34 -14.50 4.57
CA GLY A 350 -4.15 -13.88 3.55
C GLY A 350 -3.79 -14.31 2.15
N ALA A 351 -4.63 -13.87 1.21
CA ALA A 351 -4.43 -14.09 -0.20
C ALA A 351 -4.99 -12.92 -1.00
N GLY A 352 -4.46 -12.74 -2.20
CA GLY A 352 -4.97 -11.79 -3.18
C GLY A 352 -4.81 -12.32 -4.59
N ILE A 353 -5.60 -11.75 -5.47
CA ILE A 353 -5.64 -12.09 -6.89
C ILE A 353 -5.91 -10.84 -7.71
N GLU A 354 -5.28 -10.77 -8.86
CA GLU A 354 -5.58 -9.81 -9.89
C GLU A 354 -5.67 -10.49 -11.26
N ASP A 355 -6.67 -10.10 -12.07
CA ASP A 355 -7.07 -10.77 -13.30
C ASP A 355 -7.42 -9.70 -14.36
N PRO A 356 -6.42 -9.18 -15.10
CA PRO A 356 -6.66 -8.37 -16.29
C PRO A 356 -7.43 -9.17 -17.34
N LYS A 357 -8.31 -8.51 -18.08
CA LYS A 357 -9.15 -9.18 -19.07
C LYS A 357 -8.33 -9.64 -20.28
N ASP A 358 -8.23 -10.93 -20.51
CA ASP A 358 -7.42 -11.53 -21.59
C ASP A 358 -7.69 -10.93 -22.98
N SER A 359 -8.95 -10.59 -23.30
CA SER A 359 -9.31 -10.01 -24.60
C SER A 359 -8.77 -8.60 -24.82
N ASP A 360 -8.28 -7.93 -23.79
CA ASP A 360 -7.72 -6.60 -23.85
C ASP A 360 -6.18 -6.65 -23.97
N LEU A 361 -5.60 -7.85 -23.84
CA LEU A 361 -4.17 -8.11 -23.93
C LEU A 361 -3.79 -8.60 -25.33
N SER A 362 -2.57 -8.33 -25.76
CA SER A 362 -2.06 -8.80 -27.07
C SER A 362 -0.57 -9.17 -27.07
N ALA A 363 0.21 -8.68 -26.11
CA ALA A 363 1.64 -8.98 -26.03
C ALA A 363 1.88 -10.37 -25.43
N ALA A 364 2.78 -11.16 -26.02
CA ALA A 364 3.11 -12.50 -25.51
C ALA A 364 3.55 -12.51 -24.04
N ALA A 365 4.26 -11.46 -23.61
CA ALA A 365 4.71 -11.28 -22.23
C ALA A 365 3.68 -10.61 -21.32
N ALA A 366 2.46 -10.31 -21.81
CA ALA A 366 1.42 -9.74 -20.97
C ALA A 366 1.02 -10.71 -19.85
N ARG A 367 0.81 -10.16 -18.66
CA ARG A 367 0.40 -10.91 -17.46
C ARG A 367 -1.11 -10.99 -17.43
N THR A 368 -1.64 -12.23 -17.44
CA THR A 368 -3.09 -12.48 -17.50
C THR A 368 -3.69 -12.69 -16.12
N LYS A 369 -2.88 -13.14 -15.15
CA LYS A 369 -3.31 -13.36 -13.77
C LYS A 369 -2.14 -13.30 -12.82
N ASN A 370 -2.33 -12.69 -11.65
CA ASN A 370 -1.35 -12.74 -10.57
C ASN A 370 -2.03 -13.11 -9.25
N GLN A 371 -1.42 -14.00 -8.50
CA GLN A 371 -1.95 -14.52 -7.24
C GLN A 371 -0.86 -14.57 -6.19
N THR A 372 -1.19 -14.13 -4.98
CA THR A 372 -0.29 -14.23 -3.83
C THR A 372 -1.05 -14.82 -2.64
N ILE A 373 -0.46 -15.82 -1.98
CA ILE A 373 -0.90 -16.33 -0.67
C ILE A 373 0.24 -16.09 0.29
N PHE A 374 -0.03 -15.55 1.47
CA PHE A 374 1.00 -15.21 2.44
C PHE A 374 0.64 -15.60 3.87
N GLY A 375 1.68 -15.84 4.67
CA GLY A 375 1.62 -15.90 6.13
C GLY A 375 2.68 -14.99 6.70
N THR A 376 2.30 -14.09 7.63
CA THR A 376 3.19 -13.09 8.22
C THR A 376 3.14 -13.14 9.73
N LEU A 377 4.28 -13.24 10.38
CA LEU A 377 4.46 -13.10 11.82
C LEU A 377 5.17 -11.77 12.10
N VAL A 378 4.57 -10.94 12.95
CA VAL A 378 5.18 -9.69 13.42
C VAL A 378 5.37 -9.77 14.92
N ASN A 379 6.59 -9.48 15.40
CA ASN A 379 6.92 -9.43 16.81
C ASN A 379 7.63 -8.11 17.17
N LYS A 380 7.11 -7.40 18.15
CA LYS A 380 7.75 -6.22 18.74
C LYS A 380 8.70 -6.69 19.84
N ILE A 381 9.98 -6.85 19.52
CA ILE A 381 11.03 -7.23 20.49
C ILE A 381 11.13 -6.17 21.59
N THR A 382 11.04 -4.91 21.19
CA THR A 382 10.86 -3.75 22.10
C THR A 382 9.82 -2.82 21.48
N PRO A 383 9.35 -1.76 22.16
CA PRO A 383 8.46 -0.77 21.56
C PRO A 383 8.99 -0.17 20.24
N ASN A 384 10.31 -0.11 20.09
CA ASN A 384 10.98 0.51 18.95
C ASN A 384 11.59 -0.51 17.96
N LEU A 385 11.82 -1.77 18.39
CA LEU A 385 12.44 -2.80 17.54
C LEU A 385 11.42 -3.87 17.17
N ILE A 386 11.14 -4.00 15.89
CA ILE A 386 10.12 -4.91 15.32
C ILE A 386 10.79 -5.89 14.38
N LEU A 387 10.51 -7.17 14.57
CA LEU A 387 10.85 -8.26 13.67
C LEU A 387 9.62 -8.66 12.86
N GLY A 388 9.75 -8.73 11.54
CA GLY A 388 8.79 -9.31 10.62
C GLY A 388 9.34 -10.60 10.01
N LEU A 389 8.50 -11.63 9.88
CA LEU A 389 8.79 -12.87 9.15
C LEU A 389 7.62 -13.15 8.22
N GLN A 390 7.88 -13.39 6.95
CA GLN A 390 6.84 -13.66 5.96
C GLN A 390 7.23 -14.82 5.05
N LEU A 391 6.26 -15.67 4.75
CA LEU A 391 6.30 -16.61 3.63
C LEU A 391 5.18 -16.24 2.67
N ALA A 392 5.52 -16.12 1.38
CA ALA A 392 4.54 -15.78 0.34
C ALA A 392 4.76 -16.64 -0.90
N GLN A 393 3.68 -17.25 -1.39
CA GLN A 393 3.66 -17.96 -2.66
C GLN A 393 3.10 -17.01 -3.72
N CYS A 394 3.92 -16.65 -4.72
CA CYS A 394 3.53 -15.82 -5.86
C CYS A 394 3.39 -16.68 -7.11
N LYS A 395 2.29 -16.52 -7.84
CA LYS A 395 2.02 -17.21 -9.12
C LYS A 395 1.51 -16.21 -10.14
N THR A 396 2.11 -16.20 -11.33
CA THR A 396 1.73 -15.31 -12.42
C THR A 396 1.54 -16.12 -13.70
N ASP A 397 0.40 -15.98 -14.35
CA ASP A 397 0.13 -16.55 -15.67
C ASP A 397 0.37 -15.47 -16.74
N TYR A 398 0.81 -15.89 -17.92
CA TYR A 398 1.17 -15.04 -19.05
C TYR A 398 0.36 -15.37 -20.30
N TYR A 399 0.16 -14.41 -21.18
CA TYR A 399 -0.68 -14.53 -22.39
C TYR A 399 -0.19 -15.61 -23.36
N ASN A 400 1.11 -15.82 -23.46
CA ASN A 400 1.71 -16.90 -24.26
C ASN A 400 1.61 -18.31 -23.63
N GLY A 401 0.97 -18.44 -22.47
CA GLY A 401 0.84 -19.68 -21.71
C GLY A 401 1.98 -19.97 -20.75
N ASP A 402 3.01 -19.12 -20.66
CA ASP A 402 4.06 -19.22 -19.65
C ASP A 402 3.51 -19.01 -18.24
N ARG A 403 4.25 -19.50 -17.25
CA ARG A 403 3.91 -19.34 -15.83
C ARG A 403 5.13 -18.98 -15.00
N GLY A 404 4.97 -17.94 -14.18
CA GLY A 404 5.85 -17.62 -13.07
C GLY A 404 5.37 -18.27 -11.78
N ASN A 405 6.30 -18.79 -10.97
CA ASN A 405 5.99 -19.40 -9.68
C ASN A 405 7.19 -19.27 -8.75
N ALA A 406 7.02 -18.56 -7.65
CA ALA A 406 8.09 -18.36 -6.68
C ALA A 406 7.53 -18.41 -5.25
N LEU A 407 8.28 -19.05 -4.36
CA LEU A 407 8.10 -18.96 -2.91
C LEU A 407 9.13 -17.96 -2.38
N ARG A 408 8.64 -16.86 -1.78
CA ARG A 408 9.45 -15.86 -1.08
C ARG A 408 9.46 -16.15 0.41
N ALA A 409 10.64 -16.26 0.98
CA ALA A 409 10.85 -16.18 2.43
C ALA A 409 11.51 -14.83 2.72
N GLN A 410 10.85 -14.01 3.54
CA GLN A 410 11.32 -12.67 3.88
C GLN A 410 11.42 -12.49 5.39
N THR A 411 12.45 -11.78 5.84
CA THR A 411 12.56 -11.25 7.19
C THR A 411 12.84 -9.77 7.14
N SER A 412 12.25 -9.02 8.06
CA SER A 412 12.53 -7.60 8.22
C SER A 412 12.92 -7.27 9.66
N LEU A 413 13.80 -6.31 9.83
CA LEU A 413 14.12 -5.72 11.11
C LEU A 413 13.94 -4.21 11.01
N THR A 414 13.01 -3.67 11.84
CA THR A 414 12.64 -2.26 11.81
C THR A 414 12.92 -1.62 13.16
N TYR A 415 13.75 -0.57 13.18
CA TYR A 415 14.02 0.25 14.35
C TYR A 415 13.38 1.62 14.19
N LYS A 416 12.40 1.94 15.05
CA LYS A 416 11.66 3.23 15.06
C LYS A 416 12.32 4.23 15.99
N PHE A 417 12.29 5.50 15.60
CA PHE A 417 12.78 6.62 16.39
C PHE A 417 11.85 7.84 16.27
#